data_72c0d93ed56c1d337346df5938d35dca
#
_entry.id   72c0d93ed56c1d337346df5938d35dca
#
_cell.length_a   1.000
_cell.length_b   1.000
_cell.length_c   1.000
_cell.angle_alpha   90.00
_cell.angle_beta   90.00
_cell.angle_gamma   90.00
#
_symmetry.space_group_name_H-M   'P 1'
#
loop_
_entity.id
_entity.type
_entity.pdbx_description
1 polymer ?
#
loop_
_entity_poly.entity_id
_entity_poly.type
_entity_poly.pdbx_seq_one_letter_code
_entity_poly.pdbx_strand_id
1 'polypeptide(L)'
;MMGAMLKYLDLTLLQAFAAVVDSGSFTRAARYLCRTQSAVSMQLRKLEELIGKQVLQRDNRHIRLTEEGEVLLGYARRMIRLNDEALAALGQPFAEGHVRLGMPDDYAQFFLPAVLTSFAHAYPRVQLEVIGALSGELLDKIEAGDLDVALITRQSNRSCGQILRREQLVWAGSRQHLVHDEAPVPLALFPEGCVFREHALAALDAHGRPWRVAYSSQSFAGGKIAVSGGLAVTVMAQSMVPVEWRTFGLEENFPPLPEVEIVLHRAPGTLPTATALLEEQLIKSVRTEFCGAAPETSDAVCHLP
;
A
#
# COMPACT_ATOMS: atom_id res chain seq x y z
N MET A 1 -31.85 -17.82 -40.60
CA MET A 1 -31.40 -16.62 -39.87
C MET A 1 -30.76 -17.10 -38.57
N MET A 2 -29.43 -17.18 -38.52
CA MET A 2 -28.71 -17.51 -37.30
C MET A 2 -28.67 -16.24 -36.45
N GLY A 3 -29.38 -16.25 -35.30
CA GLY A 3 -29.39 -15.12 -34.39
C GLY A 3 -27.99 -14.83 -33.91
N ALA A 4 -27.50 -13.61 -34.09
CA ALA A 4 -26.26 -13.15 -33.54
C ALA A 4 -26.35 -13.28 -32.01
N MET A 5 -25.64 -14.25 -31.46
CA MET A 5 -25.55 -14.42 -30.01
C MET A 5 -24.87 -13.17 -29.43
N LEU A 6 -25.65 -12.37 -28.72
CA LEU A 6 -25.13 -11.17 -28.05
C LEU A 6 -24.00 -11.57 -27.10
N LYS A 7 -22.81 -11.05 -27.36
CA LYS A 7 -21.64 -11.28 -26.48
C LYS A 7 -21.68 -10.27 -25.36
N TYR A 8 -21.72 -10.75 -24.11
CA TYR A 8 -21.67 -9.92 -22.93
C TYR A 8 -20.35 -10.14 -22.20
N LEU A 9 -19.71 -9.06 -21.77
CA LEU A 9 -18.55 -9.11 -20.90
C LEU A 9 -19.03 -9.25 -19.44
N ASP A 10 -18.71 -10.38 -18.83
CA ASP A 10 -18.99 -10.64 -17.41
C ASP A 10 -18.00 -9.87 -16.53
N LEU A 11 -18.51 -9.08 -15.59
CA LEU A 11 -17.68 -8.32 -14.65
C LEU A 11 -16.73 -9.19 -13.84
N THR A 12 -17.12 -10.42 -13.52
CA THR A 12 -16.27 -11.36 -12.79
C THR A 12 -15.04 -11.76 -13.62
N LEU A 13 -15.17 -11.89 -14.93
CA LEU A 13 -14.05 -12.17 -15.83
C LEU A 13 -13.13 -10.95 -15.97
N LEU A 14 -13.71 -9.75 -16.02
CA LEU A 14 -12.96 -8.50 -16.07
C LEU A 14 -12.19 -8.23 -14.76
N GLN A 15 -12.79 -8.52 -13.61
CA GLN A 15 -12.13 -8.45 -12.32
C GLN A 15 -10.93 -9.41 -12.22
N ALA A 16 -11.10 -10.65 -12.70
CA ALA A 16 -10.01 -11.62 -12.72
C ALA A 16 -8.86 -11.16 -13.63
N PHE A 17 -9.17 -10.62 -14.81
CA PHE A 17 -8.19 -10.06 -15.73
C PHE A 17 -7.42 -8.88 -15.12
N ALA A 18 -8.14 -7.87 -14.61
CA ALA A 18 -7.53 -6.71 -13.97
C ALA A 18 -6.63 -7.11 -12.78
N ALA A 19 -7.10 -8.00 -11.90
CA ALA A 19 -6.31 -8.46 -10.76
C ALA A 19 -5.02 -9.20 -11.17
N VAL A 20 -5.05 -9.98 -12.27
CA VAL A 20 -3.84 -10.66 -12.80
C VAL A 20 -2.84 -9.64 -13.33
N VAL A 21 -3.30 -8.61 -14.03
CA VAL A 21 -2.43 -7.53 -14.55
C VAL A 21 -1.83 -6.73 -13.42
N ASP A 22 -2.65 -6.25 -12.48
CA ASP A 22 -2.23 -5.39 -11.37
C ASP A 22 -1.24 -6.10 -10.43
N SER A 23 -1.46 -7.39 -10.18
CA SER A 23 -0.56 -8.19 -9.33
C SER A 23 0.65 -8.77 -10.07
N GLY A 24 0.64 -8.83 -11.40
CA GLY A 24 1.66 -9.51 -12.22
C GLY A 24 1.77 -11.01 -11.97
N SER A 25 0.76 -11.66 -11.32
CA SER A 25 0.81 -13.07 -10.94
C SER A 25 -0.57 -13.67 -10.77
N PHE A 26 -0.83 -14.82 -11.39
CA PHE A 26 -2.07 -15.57 -11.19
C PHE A 26 -2.30 -16.00 -9.74
N THR A 27 -1.23 -16.36 -9.04
CA THR A 27 -1.31 -16.79 -7.64
C THR A 27 -1.67 -15.60 -6.72
N ARG A 28 -1.07 -14.44 -6.95
CA ARG A 28 -1.40 -13.20 -6.20
C ARG A 28 -2.82 -12.74 -6.50
N ALA A 29 -3.22 -12.72 -7.76
CA ALA A 29 -4.58 -12.39 -8.17
C ALA A 29 -5.62 -13.33 -7.51
N ALA A 30 -5.32 -14.63 -7.45
CA ALA A 30 -6.20 -15.61 -6.83
C ALA A 30 -6.38 -15.34 -5.32
N ARG A 31 -5.31 -15.02 -4.60
CA ARG A 31 -5.38 -14.62 -3.19
C ARG A 31 -6.21 -13.34 -3.02
N TYR A 32 -5.95 -12.32 -3.84
CA TYR A 32 -6.68 -11.06 -3.82
C TYR A 32 -8.19 -11.27 -4.00
N LEU A 33 -8.57 -12.14 -4.94
CA LEU A 33 -9.98 -12.44 -5.25
C LEU A 33 -10.60 -13.51 -4.33
N CYS A 34 -9.87 -14.01 -3.32
CA CYS A 34 -10.29 -15.12 -2.46
C CYS A 34 -10.72 -16.36 -3.28
N ARG A 35 -9.96 -16.70 -4.33
CA ARG A 35 -10.21 -17.82 -5.25
C ARG A 35 -8.98 -18.72 -5.39
N THR A 36 -9.15 -19.86 -6.06
CA THR A 36 -8.01 -20.71 -6.44
C THR A 36 -7.34 -20.18 -7.70
N GLN A 37 -6.04 -20.41 -7.85
CA GLN A 37 -5.28 -20.02 -9.05
C GLN A 37 -5.87 -20.66 -10.33
N SER A 38 -6.35 -21.90 -10.24
CA SER A 38 -7.02 -22.58 -11.35
C SER A 38 -8.32 -21.90 -11.76
N ALA A 39 -9.11 -21.40 -10.80
CA ALA A 39 -10.32 -20.66 -11.07
C ALA A 39 -10.04 -19.33 -11.82
N VAL A 40 -9.04 -18.57 -11.36
CA VAL A 40 -8.63 -17.33 -12.04
C VAL A 40 -8.09 -17.60 -13.44
N SER A 41 -7.28 -18.66 -13.62
CA SER A 41 -6.81 -19.09 -14.94
C SER A 41 -7.94 -19.47 -15.89
N MET A 42 -8.95 -20.16 -15.36
CA MET A 42 -10.13 -20.56 -16.14
C MET A 42 -10.99 -19.34 -16.53
N GLN A 43 -11.16 -18.39 -15.62
CA GLN A 43 -11.86 -17.14 -15.91
C GLN A 43 -11.18 -16.35 -17.01
N LEU A 44 -9.86 -16.26 -16.99
CA LEU A 44 -9.12 -15.56 -18.04
C LEU A 44 -9.25 -16.26 -19.39
N ARG A 45 -9.14 -17.60 -19.44
CA ARG A 45 -9.38 -18.36 -20.68
C ARG A 45 -10.77 -18.10 -21.23
N LYS A 46 -11.79 -18.16 -20.37
CA LYS A 46 -13.19 -17.87 -20.79
C LYS A 46 -13.35 -16.45 -21.34
N LEU A 47 -12.63 -15.48 -20.77
CA LEU A 47 -12.60 -14.10 -21.28
C LEU A 47 -11.99 -14.05 -22.69
N GLU A 48 -10.81 -14.67 -22.88
CA GLU A 48 -10.12 -14.73 -24.17
C GLU A 48 -10.94 -15.47 -25.24
N GLU A 49 -11.59 -16.56 -24.87
CA GLU A 49 -12.53 -17.29 -25.76
C GLU A 49 -13.73 -16.42 -26.16
N LEU A 50 -14.31 -15.69 -25.22
CA LEU A 50 -15.44 -14.79 -25.48
C LEU A 50 -15.07 -13.68 -26.45
N ILE A 51 -13.88 -13.10 -26.28
CA ILE A 51 -13.36 -12.00 -27.12
C ILE A 51 -12.83 -12.54 -28.45
N GLY A 52 -12.32 -13.77 -28.46
CA GLY A 52 -11.66 -14.40 -29.60
C GLY A 52 -10.22 -13.92 -29.82
N LYS A 53 -9.60 -13.31 -28.80
CA LYS A 53 -8.24 -12.79 -28.81
C LYS A 53 -7.55 -13.03 -27.47
N GLN A 54 -6.23 -13.19 -27.50
CA GLN A 54 -5.43 -13.23 -26.28
C GLN A 54 -5.24 -11.81 -25.76
N VAL A 55 -5.42 -11.64 -24.46
CA VAL A 55 -5.22 -10.36 -23.76
C VAL A 55 -3.92 -10.33 -22.93
N LEU A 56 -3.33 -11.51 -22.68
CA LEU A 56 -2.03 -11.64 -22.03
C LEU A 56 -1.06 -12.45 -22.89
N GLN A 57 0.17 -11.96 -23.00
CA GLN A 57 1.30 -12.74 -23.47
C GLN A 57 1.90 -13.48 -22.27
N ARG A 58 2.00 -14.81 -22.39
CA ARG A 58 2.60 -15.67 -21.38
C ARG A 58 4.06 -15.91 -21.77
N ASP A 59 4.97 -15.16 -21.20
CA ASP A 59 6.37 -15.54 -21.17
C ASP A 59 6.64 -16.26 -19.83
N ASN A 60 7.57 -17.24 -19.81
CA ASN A 60 7.80 -18.11 -18.64
C ASN A 60 8.18 -17.35 -17.35
N ARG A 61 8.45 -16.05 -17.42
CA ARG A 61 8.87 -15.23 -16.28
C ARG A 61 8.03 -13.98 -16.04
N HIS A 62 7.23 -13.51 -17.01
CA HIS A 62 6.48 -12.26 -16.90
C HIS A 62 5.12 -12.34 -17.58
N ILE A 63 4.13 -11.71 -16.96
CA ILE A 63 2.82 -11.47 -17.56
C ILE A 63 2.89 -10.10 -18.25
N ARG A 64 2.66 -10.08 -19.57
CA ARG A 64 2.60 -8.84 -20.36
C ARG A 64 1.24 -8.74 -21.02
N LEU A 65 0.74 -7.52 -21.17
CA LEU A 65 -0.46 -7.26 -21.96
C LEU A 65 -0.15 -7.40 -23.46
N THR A 66 -1.14 -7.87 -24.20
CA THR A 66 -1.19 -7.66 -25.65
C THR A 66 -1.75 -6.27 -25.95
N GLU A 67 -1.71 -5.81 -27.20
CA GLU A 67 -2.36 -4.56 -27.61
C GLU A 67 -3.86 -4.59 -27.30
N GLU A 68 -4.52 -5.73 -27.58
CA GLU A 68 -5.92 -5.94 -27.21
C GLU A 68 -6.14 -5.97 -25.70
N GLY A 69 -5.15 -6.49 -24.95
CA GLY A 69 -5.17 -6.49 -23.50
C GLY A 69 -5.11 -5.09 -22.90
N GLU A 70 -4.30 -4.20 -23.45
CA GLU A 70 -4.24 -2.80 -23.02
C GLU A 70 -5.57 -2.08 -23.24
N VAL A 71 -6.15 -2.25 -24.43
CA VAL A 71 -7.47 -1.68 -24.75
C VAL A 71 -8.53 -2.24 -23.80
N LEU A 72 -8.56 -3.57 -23.61
CA LEU A 72 -9.54 -4.20 -22.74
C LEU A 72 -9.38 -3.77 -21.29
N LEU A 73 -8.15 -3.60 -20.78
CA LEU A 73 -7.90 -3.18 -19.41
C LEU A 73 -8.51 -1.81 -19.11
N GLY A 74 -8.40 -0.88 -20.05
CA GLY A 74 -9.03 0.43 -19.92
C GLY A 74 -10.56 0.34 -19.79
N TYR A 75 -11.21 -0.47 -20.63
CA TYR A 75 -12.65 -0.71 -20.54
C TYR A 75 -13.04 -1.53 -19.30
N ALA A 76 -12.28 -2.57 -18.95
CA ALA A 76 -12.52 -3.39 -17.77
C ALA A 76 -12.56 -2.55 -16.49
N ARG A 77 -11.57 -1.70 -16.29
CA ARG A 77 -11.52 -0.79 -15.13
C ARG A 77 -12.70 0.19 -15.11
N ARG A 78 -13.14 0.70 -16.27
CA ARG A 78 -14.31 1.58 -16.36
C ARG A 78 -15.61 0.85 -16.03
N MET A 79 -15.80 -0.37 -16.54
CA MET A 79 -17.00 -1.18 -16.28
C MET A 79 -17.08 -1.63 -14.82
N ILE A 80 -15.97 -2.05 -14.22
CA ILE A 80 -15.90 -2.39 -12.80
C ILE A 80 -16.29 -1.17 -11.95
N ARG A 81 -15.72 0.01 -12.23
CA ARG A 81 -16.09 1.25 -11.54
C ARG A 81 -17.56 1.58 -11.67
N LEU A 82 -18.11 1.53 -12.88
CA LEU A 82 -19.52 1.83 -13.11
C LEU A 82 -20.45 0.88 -12.36
N ASN A 83 -20.09 -0.40 -12.28
CA ASN A 83 -20.80 -1.37 -11.44
C ASN A 83 -20.74 -0.98 -9.94
N ASP A 84 -19.56 -0.60 -9.45
CA ASP A 84 -19.39 -0.21 -8.06
C ASP A 84 -20.15 1.09 -7.74
N GLU A 85 -20.16 2.06 -8.67
CA GLU A 85 -20.97 3.28 -8.60
C GLU A 85 -22.47 2.97 -8.57
N ALA A 86 -22.94 2.04 -9.41
CA ALA A 86 -24.34 1.64 -9.44
C ALA A 86 -24.77 0.94 -8.14
N LEU A 87 -23.93 0.04 -7.63
CA LEU A 87 -24.17 -0.63 -6.34
C LEU A 87 -24.16 0.38 -5.18
N ALA A 88 -23.23 1.31 -5.18
CA ALA A 88 -23.16 2.39 -4.20
C ALA A 88 -24.41 3.28 -4.27
N ALA A 89 -24.87 3.63 -5.45
CA ALA A 89 -26.07 4.44 -5.63
C ALA A 89 -27.37 3.76 -5.17
N LEU A 90 -27.43 2.43 -5.26
CA LEU A 90 -28.63 1.65 -4.90
C LEU A 90 -28.60 1.09 -3.48
N GLY A 91 -27.42 0.88 -2.91
CA GLY A 91 -27.22 0.11 -1.67
C GLY A 91 -26.84 0.92 -0.45
N GLN A 92 -26.57 2.23 -0.56
CA GLN A 92 -26.06 3.00 0.57
C GLN A 92 -26.95 4.21 0.90
N PRO A 93 -27.15 4.49 2.19
CA PRO A 93 -27.73 5.76 2.60
C PRO A 93 -26.88 6.91 2.03
N PHE A 94 -27.53 8.00 1.61
CA PHE A 94 -26.85 9.20 1.14
C PHE A 94 -25.85 9.68 2.20
N ALA A 95 -24.58 9.31 2.00
CA ALA A 95 -23.52 9.84 2.84
C ALA A 95 -23.16 11.23 2.30
N GLU A 96 -23.29 12.22 3.14
CA GLU A 96 -22.85 13.58 2.89
C GLU A 96 -22.21 14.14 4.16
N GLY A 97 -21.42 15.16 4.02
CA GLY A 97 -20.77 15.82 5.14
C GLY A 97 -19.27 15.98 4.91
N HIS A 98 -18.56 16.24 5.99
CA HIS A 98 -17.14 16.49 6.00
C HIS A 98 -16.46 15.45 6.89
N VAL A 99 -15.36 14.85 6.40
CA VAL A 99 -14.54 13.89 7.15
C VAL A 99 -13.09 14.36 7.17
N ARG A 100 -12.50 14.44 8.36
CA ARG A 100 -11.13 14.86 8.59
C ARG A 100 -10.28 13.62 8.91
N LEU A 101 -9.44 13.24 7.97
CA LEU A 101 -8.54 12.09 8.04
C LEU A 101 -7.11 12.53 8.35
N GLY A 102 -6.53 12.01 9.42
CA GLY A 102 -5.11 12.19 9.75
C GLY A 102 -4.27 11.01 9.30
N MET A 103 -3.10 11.26 8.71
CA MET A 103 -2.08 10.21 8.48
C MET A 103 -0.70 10.80 8.22
N PRO A 104 0.40 10.08 8.56
CA PRO A 104 1.74 10.46 8.15
C PRO A 104 1.89 10.53 6.63
N ASP A 105 2.81 11.37 6.16
CA ASP A 105 2.98 11.66 4.73
C ASP A 105 3.41 10.43 3.91
N ASP A 106 4.21 9.54 4.49
CA ASP A 106 4.56 8.26 3.89
C ASP A 106 3.32 7.36 3.72
N TYR A 107 2.46 7.24 4.75
CA TYR A 107 1.22 6.46 4.65
C TYR A 107 0.26 7.05 3.62
N ALA A 108 0.17 8.39 3.55
CA ALA A 108 -0.64 9.06 2.55
C ALA A 108 -0.23 8.69 1.12
N GLN A 109 1.07 8.62 0.84
CA GLN A 109 1.56 8.23 -0.49
C GLN A 109 1.18 6.79 -0.89
N PHE A 110 1.16 5.87 0.07
CA PHE A 110 0.95 4.45 -0.21
C PHE A 110 -0.52 4.03 -0.13
N PHE A 111 -1.26 4.50 0.86
CA PHE A 111 -2.64 4.03 1.10
C PHE A 111 -3.71 4.94 0.51
N LEU A 112 -3.45 6.26 0.46
CA LEU A 112 -4.48 7.23 0.08
C LEU A 112 -4.93 7.14 -1.38
N PRO A 113 -4.07 6.87 -2.39
CA PRO A 113 -4.51 6.82 -3.79
C PRO A 113 -5.64 5.83 -4.05
N ALA A 114 -5.56 4.61 -3.49
CA ALA A 114 -6.60 3.61 -3.64
C ALA A 114 -7.88 3.97 -2.89
N VAL A 115 -7.73 4.49 -1.65
CA VAL A 115 -8.84 4.95 -0.82
C VAL A 115 -9.56 6.12 -1.49
N LEU A 116 -8.83 7.14 -1.93
CA LEU A 116 -9.42 8.32 -2.57
C LEU A 116 -10.17 7.97 -3.85
N THR A 117 -9.57 7.13 -4.69
CA THR A 117 -10.19 6.77 -5.97
C THR A 117 -11.52 6.05 -5.75
N SER A 118 -11.58 5.10 -4.82
CA SER A 118 -12.80 4.34 -4.56
C SER A 118 -13.82 5.13 -3.74
N PHE A 119 -13.37 5.86 -2.72
CA PHE A 119 -14.24 6.61 -1.80
C PHE A 119 -14.90 7.82 -2.47
N ALA A 120 -14.13 8.64 -3.20
CA ALA A 120 -14.67 9.81 -3.88
C ALA A 120 -15.69 9.46 -4.96
N HIS A 121 -15.52 8.31 -5.62
CA HIS A 121 -16.50 7.83 -6.59
C HIS A 121 -17.77 7.29 -5.93
N ALA A 122 -17.62 6.55 -4.84
CA ALA A 122 -18.75 5.99 -4.11
C ALA A 122 -19.57 7.06 -3.37
N TYR A 123 -18.90 8.11 -2.85
CA TYR A 123 -19.53 9.14 -1.99
C TYR A 123 -19.19 10.55 -2.44
N PRO A 124 -19.65 11.02 -3.61
CA PRO A 124 -19.27 12.30 -4.21
C PRO A 124 -19.75 13.54 -3.41
N ARG A 125 -20.63 13.35 -2.43
CA ARG A 125 -21.11 14.44 -1.55
C ARG A 125 -20.33 14.53 -0.23
N VAL A 126 -19.38 13.62 0.01
CA VAL A 126 -18.52 13.68 1.18
C VAL A 126 -17.29 14.49 0.84
N GLN A 127 -17.08 15.57 1.58
CA GLN A 127 -15.84 16.31 1.53
C GLN A 127 -14.82 15.63 2.43
N LEU A 128 -13.70 15.20 1.87
CA LEU A 128 -12.59 14.61 2.60
C LEU A 128 -11.46 15.63 2.74
N GLU A 129 -11.09 15.93 3.98
CA GLU A 129 -9.90 16.69 4.32
C GLU A 129 -8.83 15.74 4.85
N VAL A 130 -7.61 15.81 4.30
CA VAL A 130 -6.49 14.97 4.72
C VAL A 130 -5.43 15.83 5.38
N ILE A 131 -5.07 15.49 6.62
CA ILE A 131 -4.11 16.22 7.43
C ILE A 131 -2.88 15.34 7.64
N GLY A 132 -1.74 15.79 7.07
CA GLY A 132 -0.43 15.14 7.24
C GLY A 132 0.28 15.67 8.47
N ALA A 133 0.68 14.76 9.39
CA ALA A 133 1.50 15.10 10.55
C ALA A 133 2.15 13.83 11.13
N LEU A 134 3.01 13.96 12.13
CA LEU A 134 3.55 12.82 12.86
C LEU A 134 2.46 12.12 13.69
N SER A 135 2.62 10.82 13.92
CA SER A 135 1.63 9.99 14.62
C SER A 135 1.22 10.54 15.99
N GLY A 136 2.17 11.12 16.74
CA GLY A 136 1.89 11.76 18.03
C GLY A 136 0.99 12.99 17.90
N GLU A 137 1.28 13.87 16.96
CA GLU A 137 0.48 15.07 16.68
C GLU A 137 -0.93 14.73 16.19
N LEU A 138 -1.06 13.66 15.39
CA LEU A 138 -2.38 13.18 14.92
C LEU A 138 -3.22 12.62 16.06
N LEU A 139 -2.60 11.95 17.04
CA LEU A 139 -3.30 11.51 18.24
C LEU A 139 -3.81 12.69 19.08
N ASP A 140 -2.99 13.72 19.27
CA ASP A 140 -3.41 14.94 19.96
C ASP A 140 -4.61 15.58 19.27
N LYS A 141 -4.63 15.62 17.94
CA LYS A 141 -5.75 16.14 17.14
C LYS A 141 -7.02 15.29 17.23
N ILE A 142 -6.89 13.96 17.31
CA ILE A 142 -8.03 13.04 17.57
C ILE A 142 -8.63 13.32 18.96
N GLU A 143 -7.79 13.46 19.98
CA GLU A 143 -8.21 13.74 21.35
C GLU A 143 -8.86 15.13 21.48
N ALA A 144 -8.37 16.12 20.74
CA ALA A 144 -8.96 17.46 20.66
C ALA A 144 -10.25 17.53 19.83
N GLY A 145 -10.60 16.48 19.06
CA GLY A 145 -11.75 16.50 18.15
C GLY A 145 -11.51 17.25 16.83
N ASP A 146 -10.25 17.55 16.53
CA ASP A 146 -9.84 18.20 15.27
C ASP A 146 -9.77 17.22 14.09
N LEU A 147 -9.74 15.92 14.38
CA LEU A 147 -9.79 14.81 13.40
C LEU A 147 -10.92 13.85 13.76
N ASP A 148 -11.49 13.22 12.74
CA ASP A 148 -12.52 12.21 12.90
C ASP A 148 -11.92 10.79 12.94
N VAL A 149 -10.89 10.56 12.15
CA VAL A 149 -10.16 9.28 12.06
C VAL A 149 -8.69 9.53 11.72
N ALA A 150 -7.79 8.71 12.24
CA ALA A 150 -6.37 8.76 11.91
C ALA A 150 -5.77 7.37 11.71
N LEU A 151 -4.96 7.22 10.66
CA LEU A 151 -4.13 6.05 10.41
C LEU A 151 -2.70 6.38 10.81
N ILE A 152 -2.15 5.71 11.81
CA ILE A 152 -0.86 6.08 12.42
C ILE A 152 0.00 4.85 12.74
N THR A 153 1.28 5.09 13.01
CA THR A 153 2.14 4.11 13.67
C THR A 153 1.84 4.12 15.16
N ARG A 154 1.65 2.93 15.76
CA ARG A 154 1.43 2.79 17.20
C ARG A 154 2.57 3.39 18.00
N GLN A 155 2.22 4.17 19.01
CA GLN A 155 3.15 4.75 19.97
C GLN A 155 3.19 3.90 21.23
N SER A 156 4.37 3.65 21.79
CA SER A 156 4.57 2.75 22.95
C SER A 156 3.83 3.21 24.20
N ASN A 157 3.61 4.51 24.37
CA ASN A 157 3.00 5.13 25.53
C ASN A 157 1.53 5.51 25.38
N ARG A 158 0.95 5.32 24.20
CA ARG A 158 -0.45 5.65 23.86
C ARG A 158 -1.08 4.49 23.11
N SER A 159 -1.91 3.73 23.79
CA SER A 159 -2.36 2.45 23.27
C SER A 159 -3.88 2.35 23.13
N CYS A 160 -4.48 3.08 22.23
CA CYS A 160 -5.86 2.79 21.85
C CYS A 160 -5.97 2.90 20.34
N GLY A 161 -6.46 1.90 19.68
CA GLY A 161 -6.68 1.89 18.22
C GLY A 161 -6.79 0.47 17.71
N GLN A 162 -7.45 0.33 16.59
CA GLN A 162 -7.55 -0.98 15.92
C GLN A 162 -6.26 -1.26 15.14
N ILE A 163 -5.54 -2.31 15.50
CA ILE A 163 -4.39 -2.76 14.72
C ILE A 163 -4.91 -3.27 13.38
N LEU A 164 -4.44 -2.65 12.30
CA LEU A 164 -4.77 -3.07 10.94
C LEU A 164 -3.70 -3.99 10.37
N ARG A 165 -2.42 -3.71 10.68
CA ARG A 165 -1.29 -4.39 10.07
C ARG A 165 -0.03 -4.30 10.93
N ARG A 166 0.84 -5.30 10.81
CA ARG A 166 2.23 -5.27 11.30
C ARG A 166 3.19 -5.17 10.13
N GLU A 167 4.20 -4.34 10.26
CA GLU A 167 5.19 -4.07 9.23
C GLU A 167 6.60 -4.20 9.79
N GLN A 168 7.44 -4.94 9.09
CA GLN A 168 8.86 -4.97 9.38
C GLN A 168 9.51 -3.66 8.94
N LEU A 169 10.23 -2.99 9.84
CA LEU A 169 11.09 -1.86 9.45
C LEU A 169 12.37 -2.38 8.81
N VAL A 170 12.80 -1.68 7.77
CA VAL A 170 14.03 -2.00 7.04
C VAL A 170 14.83 -0.73 6.77
N TRP A 171 16.16 -0.88 6.72
CA TRP A 171 17.04 0.14 6.15
C TRP A 171 16.90 0.12 4.63
N ALA A 172 16.80 1.29 4.02
CA ALA A 172 16.63 1.41 2.59
C ALA A 172 17.45 2.56 2.01
N GLY A 173 17.88 2.40 0.76
CA GLY A 173 18.67 3.42 0.07
C GLY A 173 18.73 3.18 -1.42
N SER A 174 19.38 4.10 -2.12
CA SER A 174 19.56 4.05 -3.57
C SER A 174 20.34 2.79 -4.00
N ARG A 175 19.91 2.17 -5.11
CA ARG A 175 20.67 1.08 -5.75
C ARG A 175 21.91 1.58 -6.47
N GLN A 176 21.97 2.88 -6.80
CA GLN A 176 23.01 3.48 -7.66
C GLN A 176 24.15 4.10 -6.86
N HIS A 177 24.00 4.26 -5.53
CA HIS A 177 24.96 4.97 -4.70
C HIS A 177 25.40 4.11 -3.50
N LEU A 178 26.67 4.25 -3.10
CA LEU A 178 27.29 3.51 -2.01
C LEU A 178 27.34 4.32 -0.70
N VAL A 179 26.45 5.26 -0.52
CA VAL A 179 26.38 6.13 0.66
C VAL A 179 26.25 5.37 1.99
N HIS A 180 25.73 4.15 1.92
CA HIS A 180 25.60 3.25 3.06
C HIS A 180 26.95 2.79 3.63
N ASP A 181 28.06 2.92 2.89
CA ASP A 181 29.43 2.58 3.32
C ASP A 181 30.12 3.73 4.06
N GLU A 182 29.54 4.93 4.05
CA GLU A 182 30.12 6.08 4.73
C GLU A 182 30.11 5.91 6.27
N ALA A 183 31.13 6.49 6.91
CA ALA A 183 31.21 6.60 8.38
C ALA A 183 31.58 8.04 8.78
N PRO A 184 30.70 8.75 9.52
CA PRO A 184 29.38 8.35 10.00
C PRO A 184 28.36 8.19 8.87
N VAL A 185 27.48 7.16 8.95
CA VAL A 185 26.45 6.92 7.95
C VAL A 185 25.45 8.09 7.90
N PRO A 186 25.22 8.70 6.73
CA PRO A 186 24.28 9.81 6.61
C PRO A 186 22.83 9.27 6.53
N LEU A 187 21.94 9.85 7.33
CA LEU A 187 20.55 9.45 7.43
C LEU A 187 19.61 10.54 6.93
N ALA A 188 18.60 10.14 6.17
CA ALA A 188 17.43 10.94 5.83
C ALA A 188 16.24 10.41 6.65
N LEU A 189 15.77 11.20 7.60
CA LEU A 189 14.76 10.78 8.56
C LEU A 189 13.64 11.81 8.68
N PHE A 190 12.47 11.35 9.13
CA PHE A 190 11.44 12.23 9.64
C PHE A 190 11.94 13.01 10.89
N PRO A 191 11.27 14.10 11.28
CA PRO A 191 11.62 14.86 12.48
C PRO A 191 11.56 14.03 13.77
N GLU A 192 11.98 14.63 14.85
CA GLU A 192 11.85 14.08 16.21
C GLU A 192 10.38 13.78 16.54
N GLY A 193 10.14 12.68 17.27
CA GLY A 193 8.79 12.15 17.53
C GLY A 193 8.28 11.15 16.48
N CYS A 194 9.07 10.87 15.43
CA CYS A 194 8.78 9.78 14.51
C CYS A 194 9.27 8.44 15.06
N VAL A 195 8.37 7.48 15.21
CA VAL A 195 8.68 6.12 15.72
C VAL A 195 9.78 5.42 14.90
N PHE A 196 9.75 5.57 13.57
CA PHE A 196 10.78 4.98 12.71
C PHE A 196 12.17 5.56 12.99
N ARG A 197 12.24 6.89 13.17
CA ARG A 197 13.49 7.57 13.57
C ARG A 197 14.00 7.05 14.90
N GLU A 198 13.15 6.94 15.91
CA GLU A 198 13.53 6.47 17.24
C GLU A 198 14.12 5.05 17.18
N HIS A 199 13.46 4.14 16.48
CA HIS A 199 13.96 2.77 16.28
C HIS A 199 15.28 2.72 15.50
N ALA A 200 15.41 3.54 14.45
CA ALA A 200 16.62 3.62 13.65
C ALA A 200 17.83 4.06 14.49
N LEU A 201 17.70 5.17 15.21
CA LEU A 201 18.79 5.72 16.00
C LEU A 201 19.16 4.80 17.16
N ALA A 202 18.18 4.27 17.88
CA ALA A 202 18.42 3.31 18.96
C ALA A 202 19.13 2.03 18.46
N ALA A 203 18.78 1.53 17.29
CA ALA A 203 19.42 0.35 16.71
C ALA A 203 20.89 0.63 16.32
N LEU A 204 21.19 1.79 15.70
CA LEU A 204 22.56 2.16 15.33
C LEU A 204 23.42 2.41 16.56
N ASP A 205 22.88 3.07 17.59
CA ASP A 205 23.58 3.32 18.86
C ASP A 205 23.91 1.99 19.56
N ALA A 206 22.96 1.08 19.65
CA ALA A 206 23.16 -0.25 20.24
C ALA A 206 24.19 -1.10 19.46
N HIS A 207 24.26 -0.90 18.14
CA HIS A 207 25.21 -1.59 17.25
C HIS A 207 26.60 -0.92 17.23
N GLY A 208 26.72 0.29 17.80
CA GLY A 208 27.98 1.05 17.82
C GLY A 208 28.37 1.61 16.44
N ARG A 209 27.42 1.75 15.51
CA ARG A 209 27.69 2.30 14.18
C ARG A 209 27.53 3.82 14.19
N PRO A 210 28.58 4.61 13.88
CA PRO A 210 28.48 6.06 13.83
C PRO A 210 27.50 6.52 12.75
N TRP A 211 26.65 7.47 13.10
CA TRP A 211 25.65 8.05 12.21
C TRP A 211 25.59 9.58 12.32
N ARG A 212 25.00 10.21 11.32
CA ARG A 212 24.60 11.61 11.33
C ARG A 212 23.28 11.80 10.61
N VAL A 213 22.42 12.68 11.10
CA VAL A 213 21.23 13.10 10.35
C VAL A 213 21.70 14.11 9.30
N ALA A 214 21.73 13.69 8.05
CA ALA A 214 22.10 14.52 6.92
C ALA A 214 20.91 15.30 6.35
N TYR A 215 19.72 14.75 6.49
CA TYR A 215 18.48 15.34 6.00
C TYR A 215 17.32 15.01 6.94
N SER A 216 16.49 16.01 7.24
CA SER A 216 15.27 15.81 8.03
C SER A 216 14.10 16.56 7.38
N SER A 217 13.00 15.88 7.19
CA SER A 217 11.79 16.45 6.57
C SER A 217 10.55 15.72 7.05
N GLN A 218 9.44 16.46 7.20
CA GLN A 218 8.11 15.84 7.38
C GLN A 218 7.55 15.29 6.07
N SER A 219 8.09 15.71 4.92
CA SER A 219 7.65 15.23 3.61
C SER A 219 8.42 13.98 3.19
N PHE A 220 7.68 12.91 2.90
CA PHE A 220 8.23 11.71 2.28
C PHE A 220 8.89 12.01 0.92
N ALA A 221 8.27 12.89 0.11
CA ALA A 221 8.82 13.29 -1.18
C ALA A 221 10.20 13.93 -1.04
N GLY A 222 10.40 14.79 -0.03
CA GLY A 222 11.70 15.39 0.27
C GLY A 222 12.73 14.34 0.69
N GLY A 223 12.36 13.42 1.57
CA GLY A 223 13.20 12.29 1.96
C GLY A 223 13.57 11.40 0.77
N LYS A 224 12.60 11.11 -0.10
CA LYS A 224 12.80 10.31 -1.31
C LYS A 224 13.83 10.94 -2.26
N ILE A 225 13.81 12.26 -2.44
CA ILE A 225 14.81 12.98 -3.25
C ILE A 225 16.20 12.80 -2.67
N ALA A 226 16.37 13.00 -1.35
CA ALA A 226 17.66 12.86 -0.69
C ALA A 226 18.23 11.44 -0.81
N VAL A 227 17.41 10.42 -0.61
CA VAL A 227 17.82 9.01 -0.70
C VAL A 227 18.11 8.59 -2.14
N SER A 228 17.23 8.92 -3.10
CA SER A 228 17.43 8.59 -4.52
C SER A 228 18.63 9.30 -5.12
N GLY A 229 18.95 10.51 -4.65
CA GLY A 229 20.14 11.28 -5.03
C GLY A 229 21.44 10.78 -4.38
N GLY A 230 21.38 9.73 -3.55
CA GLY A 230 22.57 9.17 -2.90
C GLY A 230 23.14 10.04 -1.79
N LEU A 231 22.31 10.88 -1.14
CA LEU A 231 22.78 11.75 -0.05
C LEU A 231 22.66 11.05 1.31
N ALA A 232 21.80 10.05 1.44
CA ALA A 232 21.52 9.40 2.71
C ALA A 232 20.85 8.03 2.56
N VAL A 233 20.88 7.26 3.66
CA VAL A 233 20.08 6.04 3.89
C VAL A 233 18.87 6.43 4.73
N THR A 234 17.79 5.70 4.62
CA THR A 234 16.58 5.91 5.42
C THR A 234 16.09 4.61 6.07
N VAL A 235 15.07 4.73 6.93
CA VAL A 235 14.30 3.63 7.50
C VAL A 235 12.84 3.77 7.12
N MET A 236 12.20 2.66 6.76
CA MET A 236 10.79 2.64 6.40
C MET A 236 10.19 1.24 6.53
N ALA A 237 8.88 1.13 6.42
CA ALA A 237 8.20 -0.15 6.36
C ALA A 237 8.59 -0.89 5.07
N GLN A 238 8.85 -2.19 5.17
CA GLN A 238 9.34 -3.02 4.06
C GLN A 238 8.43 -2.97 2.84
N SER A 239 7.12 -2.97 3.07
CA SER A 239 6.13 -2.93 1.99
C SER A 239 6.10 -1.60 1.22
N MET A 240 6.64 -0.53 1.81
CA MET A 240 6.66 0.83 1.26
C MET A 240 7.98 1.18 0.57
N VAL A 241 8.94 0.25 0.52
CA VAL A 241 10.23 0.49 -0.14
C VAL A 241 10.03 0.67 -1.64
N PRO A 242 10.40 1.82 -2.21
CA PRO A 242 10.33 2.03 -3.65
C PRO A 242 11.13 0.98 -4.42
N VAL A 243 10.62 0.53 -5.56
CA VAL A 243 11.25 -0.52 -6.37
C VAL A 243 12.67 -0.13 -6.86
N GLU A 244 12.93 1.14 -7.00
CA GLU A 244 14.24 1.72 -7.37
C GLU A 244 15.25 1.70 -6.23
N TRP A 245 14.85 1.41 -4.99
CA TRP A 245 15.74 1.29 -3.85
C TRP A 245 16.09 -0.16 -3.53
N ARG A 246 17.08 -0.34 -2.67
CA ARG A 246 17.43 -1.61 -2.06
C ARG A 246 17.37 -1.51 -0.55
N THR A 247 17.21 -2.64 0.09
CA THR A 247 17.31 -2.77 1.56
C THR A 247 18.72 -3.17 1.96
N PHE A 248 19.08 -2.85 3.20
CA PHE A 248 20.36 -3.17 3.82
C PHE A 248 20.14 -4.01 5.06
N GLY A 249 21.11 -4.85 5.39
CA GLY A 249 21.09 -5.72 6.54
C GLY A 249 22.46 -5.89 7.18
N LEU A 250 22.67 -6.99 7.89
CA LEU A 250 23.92 -7.28 8.60
C LEU A 250 25.13 -7.37 7.65
N GLU A 251 24.94 -7.74 6.41
CA GLU A 251 26.01 -7.80 5.41
C GLU A 251 26.60 -6.41 5.12
N GLU A 252 25.78 -5.37 5.15
CA GLU A 252 26.19 -3.98 5.02
C GLU A 252 26.37 -3.28 6.39
N ASN A 253 26.50 -4.07 7.47
CA ASN A 253 26.69 -3.57 8.82
C ASN A 253 25.52 -2.73 9.34
N PHE A 254 24.27 -3.03 8.93
CA PHE A 254 23.07 -2.43 9.50
C PHE A 254 22.38 -3.40 10.47
N PRO A 255 22.08 -2.93 11.71
CA PRO A 255 21.39 -3.75 12.69
C PRO A 255 19.94 -4.05 12.25
N PRO A 256 19.36 -5.18 12.73
CA PRO A 256 17.95 -5.46 12.51
C PRO A 256 17.09 -4.39 13.19
N LEU A 257 15.94 -4.10 12.56
CA LEU A 257 14.94 -3.18 13.07
C LEU A 257 13.71 -3.95 13.56
N PRO A 258 12.93 -3.42 14.49
CA PRO A 258 11.73 -4.07 14.98
C PRO A 258 10.57 -3.99 13.98
N GLU A 259 9.55 -4.80 14.23
CA GLU A 259 8.22 -4.59 13.62
C GLU A 259 7.52 -3.39 14.28
N VAL A 260 6.68 -2.73 13.49
CA VAL A 260 5.77 -1.68 13.95
C VAL A 260 4.32 -2.04 13.63
N GLU A 261 3.39 -1.47 14.37
CA GLU A 261 1.97 -1.67 14.14
C GLU A 261 1.34 -0.42 13.52
N ILE A 262 0.65 -0.62 12.39
CA ILE A 262 -0.21 0.39 11.77
C ILE A 262 -1.57 0.26 12.41
N VAL A 263 -2.04 1.34 13.02
CA VAL A 263 -3.29 1.38 13.78
C VAL A 263 -4.22 2.47 13.28
N LEU A 264 -5.50 2.19 13.34
CA LEU A 264 -6.57 3.14 13.07
C LEU A 264 -7.12 3.64 14.39
N HIS A 265 -7.10 4.95 14.56
CA HIS A 265 -7.73 5.68 15.66
C HIS A 265 -8.96 6.44 15.16
N ARG A 266 -9.94 6.54 16.03
CA ARG A 266 -11.17 7.33 15.79
C ARG A 266 -11.42 8.28 16.93
N ALA A 267 -12.06 9.41 16.62
CA ALA A 267 -12.54 10.30 17.65
C ALA A 267 -13.56 9.59 18.56
N PRO A 268 -13.61 9.93 19.85
CA PRO A 268 -14.59 9.35 20.77
C PRO A 268 -16.01 9.77 20.39
N GLY A 269 -16.99 8.89 20.62
CA GLY A 269 -18.40 9.14 20.36
C GLY A 269 -18.97 8.37 19.18
N THR A 270 -20.17 8.78 18.74
CA THR A 270 -20.86 8.16 17.60
C THR A 270 -20.28 8.70 16.29
N LEU A 271 -19.78 7.81 15.45
CA LEU A 271 -19.24 8.20 14.14
C LEU A 271 -20.36 8.61 13.19
N PRO A 272 -20.22 9.74 12.48
CA PRO A 272 -21.05 10.05 11.32
C PRO A 272 -20.95 8.94 10.26
N THR A 273 -22.03 8.72 9.51
CA THR A 273 -22.09 7.69 8.47
C THR A 273 -20.93 7.80 7.47
N ALA A 274 -20.60 9.02 7.03
CA ALA A 274 -19.49 9.27 6.11
C ALA A 274 -18.14 8.82 6.69
N THR A 275 -17.88 9.06 7.97
CA THR A 275 -16.66 8.64 8.67
C THR A 275 -16.57 7.12 8.80
N ALA A 276 -17.70 6.47 9.15
CA ALA A 276 -17.75 5.00 9.24
C ALA A 276 -17.45 4.32 7.89
N LEU A 277 -17.98 4.87 6.81
CA LEU A 277 -17.71 4.38 5.44
C LEU A 277 -16.25 4.58 5.01
N LEU A 278 -15.65 5.72 5.36
CA LEU A 278 -14.21 5.93 5.11
C LEU A 278 -13.36 4.97 5.94
N GLU A 279 -13.71 4.74 7.20
CA GLU A 279 -13.03 3.78 8.08
C GLU A 279 -13.05 2.37 7.47
N GLU A 280 -14.20 1.89 6.99
CA GLU A 280 -14.32 0.59 6.34
C GLU A 280 -13.42 0.49 5.10
N GLN A 281 -13.37 1.54 4.29
CA GLN A 281 -12.54 1.59 3.09
C GLN A 281 -11.04 1.60 3.43
N LEU A 282 -10.63 2.35 4.46
CA LEU A 282 -9.25 2.36 4.97
C LEU A 282 -8.84 0.98 5.47
N ILE A 283 -9.69 0.34 6.28
CA ILE A 283 -9.43 -1.01 6.81
C ILE A 283 -9.22 -1.99 5.66
N LYS A 284 -10.08 -1.93 4.65
CA LYS A 284 -10.00 -2.80 3.47
C LYS A 284 -8.70 -2.54 2.71
N SER A 285 -8.36 -1.29 2.40
CA SER A 285 -7.17 -0.92 1.66
C SER A 285 -5.88 -1.35 2.38
N VAL A 286 -5.72 -0.96 3.64
CA VAL A 286 -4.52 -1.27 4.44
C VAL A 286 -4.30 -2.77 4.61
N ARG A 287 -5.38 -3.57 4.72
CA ARG A 287 -5.28 -5.02 4.85
C ARG A 287 -5.00 -5.73 3.53
N THR A 288 -5.46 -5.18 2.41
CA THR A 288 -5.50 -5.90 1.12
C THR A 288 -4.32 -5.54 0.20
N GLU A 289 -3.83 -4.30 0.19
CA GLU A 289 -2.88 -3.82 -0.82
C GLU A 289 -1.49 -4.45 -0.75
N PHE A 290 -1.13 -5.16 0.30
CA PHE A 290 0.22 -5.67 0.50
C PHE A 290 0.35 -7.17 0.80
N CYS A 291 -0.58 -7.98 0.36
CA CYS A 291 -0.40 -9.44 0.37
C CYS A 291 0.65 -9.92 -0.68
N GLY A 292 1.46 -9.01 -1.25
CA GLY A 292 2.27 -9.23 -2.44
C GLY A 292 3.79 -9.19 -2.30
N ALA A 293 4.37 -8.92 -1.13
CA ALA A 293 5.83 -8.85 -0.99
C ALA A 293 6.34 -9.55 0.28
N ALA A 294 6.21 -10.88 0.33
CA ALA A 294 7.13 -11.67 1.14
C ALA A 294 8.28 -12.12 0.22
N PRO A 295 9.56 -11.91 0.58
CA PRO A 295 10.67 -12.52 -0.15
C PRO A 295 10.54 -14.04 -0.04
N GLU A 296 10.70 -14.73 -1.16
CA GLU A 296 10.88 -16.18 -1.18
C GLU A 296 12.12 -16.48 -0.32
N THR A 297 11.91 -17.09 0.83
CA THR A 297 12.99 -17.77 1.55
C THR A 297 13.49 -18.87 0.63
N SER A 298 14.70 -18.72 0.14
CA SER A 298 15.47 -19.74 -0.56
C SER A 298 15.47 -21.02 0.30
N ASP A 299 14.75 -22.05 -0.15
CA ASP A 299 14.90 -23.40 0.36
C ASP A 299 16.34 -23.84 0.17
N ALA A 300 17.10 -23.76 1.25
CA ALA A 300 18.39 -24.42 1.36
C ALA A 300 18.14 -25.94 1.34
N VAL A 301 18.37 -26.54 0.19
CA VAL A 301 18.45 -28.00 0.03
C VAL A 301 19.61 -28.48 0.89
N CYS A 302 19.27 -29.05 2.04
CA CYS A 302 20.21 -29.77 2.89
C CYS A 302 20.46 -31.13 2.25
N HIS A 303 21.54 -31.27 1.49
CA HIS A 303 22.13 -32.56 1.21
C HIS A 303 23.07 -32.90 2.37
N LEU A 304 22.68 -33.88 3.16
CA LEU A 304 23.60 -34.60 4.04
C LEU A 304 24.01 -35.89 3.39
N PRO A 305 25.27 -36.34 3.64
CA PRO A 305 25.90 -37.48 3.00
C PRO A 305 25.34 -38.85 3.39
#